data_a65c8c2fa35a34a552102b5b0543122d
#
_entry.id   a65c8c2fa35a34a552102b5b0543122d
#
_cell.length_a   1.000
_cell.length_b   1.000
_cell.length_c   1.000
_cell.angle_alpha   90.00
_cell.angle_beta   90.00
_cell.angle_gamma   90.00
#
_symmetry.space_group_name_H-M   'P 1'
#
loop_
_entity.id
_entity.type
_entity.pdbx_description
1 polymer ?
#
loop_
_entity_poly.entity_id
_entity_poly.type
_entity_poly.pdbx_seq_one_letter_code
_entity_poly.pdbx_strand_id
1 'polypeptide(L)'
;MHAVRRAIISALLLACAGLSGAAQARPQDTALRVVVPMLHPSAREHASYFPRLLQLALDKTMATDGPYEIVHYDRELTSPRQALEIKHGGVIDVMWDGTNRQREAELLPIRISLLQELNDYRVLLIRRSDAARFANIRNLEQLRMLKAGAGVNWPSTDVLRANGLPVVTSIGYEYLFPMLRVGRFDYMPRGVHEAWSELQQHANDGFDIEPNIFLHYRVPYYFFVSRTRPELAARIERGLKLAQKDGSFDALFNAIPAFQRGMAEIAAKKRRVFELKVP
;
A
#
# COMPACT_ATOMS: atom_id res chain seq x y z
N MET A 1 23.13 53.74 90.02
CA MET A 1 22.75 52.72 90.97
C MET A 1 21.80 51.74 90.29
N HIS A 2 22.08 50.48 90.37
CA HIS A 2 21.31 49.28 89.99
C HIS A 2 21.25 48.83 88.59
N ALA A 3 21.93 47.75 88.44
CA ALA A 3 22.03 46.83 87.35
C ALA A 3 20.76 46.04 87.09
N VAL A 4 20.44 45.75 85.88
CA VAL A 4 19.49 44.68 85.50
C VAL A 4 20.13 43.85 84.42
N ARG A 5 20.28 42.58 84.75
CA ARG A 5 20.80 41.53 83.85
C ARG A 5 19.76 41.16 82.81
N ARG A 6 20.20 41.13 81.57
CA ARG A 6 19.42 40.61 80.46
C ARG A 6 19.81 39.17 80.16
N ALA A 7 18.85 38.27 80.16
CA ALA A 7 18.96 36.89 79.67
C ALA A 7 18.68 36.87 78.16
N ILE A 8 19.61 36.30 77.42
CA ILE A 8 19.48 36.10 75.96
C ILE A 8 18.93 34.69 75.77
N ILE A 9 17.73 34.59 75.17
CA ILE A 9 17.17 33.33 74.67
C ILE A 9 17.40 33.32 73.17
N SER A 10 18.29 32.43 72.72
CA SER A 10 18.52 32.18 71.28
C SER A 10 17.45 31.25 70.77
N ALA A 11 16.59 31.73 69.89
CA ALA A 11 15.65 30.92 69.08
C ALA A 11 16.34 30.49 67.83
N LEU A 12 16.57 29.17 67.66
CA LEU A 12 17.03 28.51 66.46
C LEU A 12 15.84 28.36 65.54
N LEU A 13 15.75 29.10 64.45
CA LEU A 13 14.83 28.92 63.35
C LEU A 13 15.40 27.87 62.39
N LEU A 14 14.86 26.63 62.38
CA LEU A 14 15.11 25.63 61.38
C LEU A 14 14.33 26.02 60.09
N ALA A 15 15.04 26.48 59.04
CA ALA A 15 14.49 26.67 57.71
C ALA A 15 14.41 25.29 57.00
N CYS A 16 13.23 24.69 57.01
CA CYS A 16 12.94 23.58 56.08
C CYS A 16 12.80 24.10 54.66
N ALA A 17 13.88 24.01 53.90
CA ALA A 17 13.83 24.21 52.44
C ALA A 17 13.09 23.03 51.80
N GLY A 18 11.80 23.21 51.56
CA GLY A 18 11.01 22.28 50.78
C GLY A 18 11.51 22.26 49.32
N LEU A 19 12.22 21.23 48.92
CA LEU A 19 12.47 20.89 47.54
C LEU A 19 11.14 20.50 46.90
N SER A 20 10.39 21.51 46.42
CA SER A 20 9.32 21.27 45.47
C SER A 20 9.96 20.80 44.19
N GLY A 21 10.08 19.49 44.01
CA GLY A 21 10.37 18.87 42.71
C GLY A 21 9.28 19.28 41.72
N ALA A 22 9.55 20.27 40.90
CA ALA A 22 8.74 20.53 39.73
C ALA A 22 8.77 19.25 38.90
N ALA A 23 7.72 18.48 38.96
CA ALA A 23 7.46 17.44 37.98
C ALA A 23 7.42 18.16 36.65
N GLN A 24 8.51 18.07 35.90
CA GLN A 24 8.52 18.46 34.51
C GLN A 24 7.42 17.67 33.82
N ALA A 25 6.30 18.34 33.53
CA ALA A 25 5.27 17.81 32.64
C ALA A 25 5.99 17.37 31.39
N ARG A 26 6.01 16.05 31.13
CA ARG A 26 6.42 15.53 29.83
C ARG A 26 5.60 16.30 28.80
N PRO A 27 6.22 16.77 27.69
CA PRO A 27 5.47 17.37 26.62
C PRO A 27 4.30 16.43 26.34
N GLN A 28 3.08 16.94 26.30
CA GLN A 28 1.94 16.15 25.85
C GLN A 28 2.35 15.67 24.47
N ASP A 29 2.62 14.35 24.34
CA ASP A 29 2.92 13.71 23.07
C ASP A 29 1.68 13.93 22.19
N THR A 30 1.74 14.99 21.39
CA THR A 30 0.72 15.20 20.35
C THR A 30 0.80 14.01 19.41
N ALA A 31 -0.30 13.27 19.32
CA ALA A 31 -0.37 12.09 18.45
C ALA A 31 0.13 12.41 17.05
N LEU A 32 1.01 11.59 16.51
CA LEU A 32 1.47 11.71 15.14
C LEU A 32 0.28 11.55 14.18
N ARG A 33 -0.10 12.61 13.51
CA ARG A 33 -1.13 12.57 12.48
C ARG A 33 -0.54 12.06 11.18
N VAL A 34 -1.14 10.99 10.61
CA VAL A 34 -0.74 10.36 9.34
C VAL A 34 -1.92 10.37 8.40
N VAL A 35 -1.83 11.18 7.34
CA VAL A 35 -2.88 11.29 6.34
C VAL A 35 -2.62 10.29 5.21
N VAL A 36 -3.63 9.48 4.91
CA VAL A 36 -3.62 8.46 3.86
C VAL A 36 -4.67 8.76 2.79
N PRO A 37 -4.58 8.19 1.59
CA PRO A 37 -5.59 8.34 0.57
C PRO A 37 -6.99 7.96 1.05
N MET A 38 -8.00 8.59 0.46
CA MET A 38 -9.40 8.24 0.70
C MET A 38 -9.63 6.75 0.42
N LEU A 39 -10.30 6.08 1.34
CA LEU A 39 -10.84 4.75 1.10
C LEU A 39 -12.24 4.91 0.49
N HIS A 40 -12.36 4.64 -0.81
CA HIS A 40 -13.64 4.79 -1.49
C HIS A 40 -14.69 3.85 -0.86
N PRO A 41 -15.96 4.29 -0.67
CA PRO A 41 -17.02 3.45 -0.06
C PRO A 41 -17.24 2.12 -0.79
N SER A 42 -17.02 2.09 -2.10
CA SER A 42 -17.05 0.86 -2.91
C SER A 42 -15.69 0.13 -2.94
N ALA A 43 -14.73 0.54 -2.08
CA ALA A 43 -13.44 -0.11 -2.03
C ALA A 43 -13.60 -1.60 -1.72
N ARG A 44 -12.94 -2.40 -2.53
CA ARG A 44 -12.94 -3.85 -2.38
C ARG A 44 -12.27 -4.25 -1.08
N GLU A 45 -12.59 -5.43 -0.59
CA GLU A 45 -12.02 -5.97 0.65
C GLU A 45 -10.48 -5.84 0.69
N HIS A 46 -9.80 -6.15 -0.42
CA HIS A 46 -8.35 -6.02 -0.51
C HIS A 46 -7.85 -4.57 -0.38
N ALA A 47 -8.65 -3.54 -0.73
CA ALA A 47 -8.25 -2.15 -0.59
C ALA A 47 -8.17 -1.71 0.88
N SER A 48 -8.98 -2.28 1.77
CA SER A 48 -8.93 -2.03 3.21
C SER A 48 -7.69 -2.64 3.88
N TYR A 49 -7.02 -3.58 3.22
CA TYR A 49 -5.81 -4.23 3.72
C TYR A 49 -4.67 -3.24 3.98
N PHE A 50 -4.41 -2.32 3.07
CA PHE A 50 -3.26 -1.41 3.15
C PHE A 50 -3.33 -0.46 4.36
N PRO A 51 -4.44 0.27 4.62
CA PRO A 51 -4.53 1.10 5.82
C PRO A 51 -4.49 0.25 7.11
N ARG A 52 -5.05 -0.97 7.12
CA ARG A 52 -4.94 -1.89 8.26
C ARG A 52 -3.51 -2.37 8.50
N LEU A 53 -2.75 -2.62 7.43
CA LEU A 53 -1.33 -2.98 7.54
C LEU A 53 -0.48 -1.81 8.04
N LEU A 54 -0.78 -0.58 7.58
CA LEU A 54 -0.15 0.63 8.11
C LEU A 54 -0.47 0.81 9.60
N GLN A 55 -1.74 0.63 9.98
CA GLN A 55 -2.16 0.67 11.38
C GLN A 55 -1.40 -0.35 12.22
N LEU A 56 -1.33 -1.61 11.77
CA LEU A 56 -0.56 -2.66 12.44
C LEU A 56 0.91 -2.26 12.64
N ALA A 57 1.55 -1.69 11.62
CA ALA A 57 2.93 -1.23 11.72
C ALA A 57 3.10 -0.11 12.76
N LEU A 58 2.19 0.86 12.80
CA LEU A 58 2.22 1.96 13.75
C LEU A 58 1.90 1.49 15.18
N ASP A 59 0.98 0.53 15.35
CA ASP A 59 0.67 -0.10 16.65
C ASP A 59 1.90 -0.79 17.25
N LYS A 60 2.68 -1.53 16.41
CA LYS A 60 3.92 -2.20 16.86
C LYS A 60 4.98 -1.23 17.38
N THR A 61 4.92 0.04 17.03
CA THR A 61 5.88 1.07 17.42
C THR A 61 5.31 2.08 18.40
N MET A 62 4.04 1.94 18.81
CA MET A 62 3.38 2.92 19.67
C MET A 62 4.07 3.10 21.03
N ALA A 63 4.59 2.01 21.61
CA ALA A 63 5.29 2.06 22.90
C ALA A 63 6.63 2.81 22.84
N THR A 64 7.30 2.87 21.69
CA THR A 64 8.61 3.51 21.52
C THR A 64 8.53 4.86 20.83
N ASP A 65 7.59 5.04 19.92
CA ASP A 65 7.49 6.23 19.06
C ASP A 65 6.26 7.09 19.37
N GLY A 66 5.49 6.75 20.43
CA GLY A 66 4.33 7.52 20.88
C GLY A 66 3.04 7.25 20.08
N PRO A 67 1.94 7.91 20.49
CA PRO A 67 0.63 7.73 19.89
C PRO A 67 0.57 8.27 18.46
N TYR A 68 -0.42 7.79 17.69
CA TYR A 68 -0.65 8.22 16.33
C TYR A 68 -2.15 8.25 16.01
N GLU A 69 -2.50 8.92 14.91
CA GLU A 69 -3.85 8.95 14.34
C GLU A 69 -3.73 8.79 12.81
N ILE A 70 -4.44 7.81 12.23
CA ILE A 70 -4.58 7.69 10.78
C ILE A 70 -5.84 8.43 10.35
N VAL A 71 -5.68 9.37 9.41
CA VAL A 71 -6.76 10.17 8.86
C VAL A 71 -6.88 9.90 7.37
N HIS A 72 -8.05 9.50 6.91
CA HIS A 72 -8.31 9.39 5.49
C HIS A 72 -8.58 10.76 4.88
N TYR A 73 -7.86 11.07 3.78
CA TYR A 73 -8.16 12.29 3.02
C TYR A 73 -9.59 12.20 2.46
N ASP A 74 -10.28 13.31 2.38
CA ASP A 74 -11.72 13.40 2.08
C ASP A 74 -12.06 13.45 0.58
N ARG A 75 -11.03 13.47 -0.28
CA ARG A 75 -11.21 13.53 -1.74
C ARG A 75 -10.44 12.42 -2.42
N GLU A 76 -11.00 11.94 -3.54
CA GLU A 76 -10.32 10.99 -4.40
C GLU A 76 -9.17 11.68 -5.15
N LEU A 77 -7.98 11.10 -5.05
CA LEU A 77 -6.80 11.51 -5.79
C LEU A 77 -6.28 10.34 -6.61
N THR A 78 -5.95 10.59 -7.87
CA THR A 78 -5.23 9.60 -8.68
C THR A 78 -3.85 9.31 -8.11
N SER A 79 -3.30 8.10 -8.34
CA SER A 79 -1.98 7.72 -7.83
C SER A 79 -0.85 8.74 -8.18
N PRO A 80 -0.77 9.30 -9.41
CA PRO A 80 0.18 10.37 -9.70
C PRO A 80 -0.04 11.63 -8.87
N ARG A 81 -1.30 11.99 -8.58
CA ARG A 81 -1.60 13.15 -7.74
C ARG A 81 -1.23 12.90 -6.29
N GLN A 82 -1.47 11.71 -5.75
CA GLN A 82 -1.02 11.31 -4.40
C GLN A 82 0.50 11.42 -4.28
N ALA A 83 1.23 10.91 -5.28
CA ALA A 83 2.69 11.00 -5.31
C ALA A 83 3.18 12.47 -5.30
N LEU A 84 2.52 13.33 -6.06
CA LEU A 84 2.83 14.77 -6.09
C LEU A 84 2.57 15.44 -4.74
N GLU A 85 1.45 15.13 -4.08
CA GLU A 85 1.14 15.65 -2.74
C GLU A 85 2.23 15.23 -1.73
N ILE A 86 2.63 13.97 -1.70
CA ILE A 86 3.69 13.47 -0.82
C ILE A 86 5.03 14.15 -1.13
N LYS A 87 5.39 14.28 -2.41
CA LYS A 87 6.65 14.90 -2.84
C LYS A 87 6.81 16.33 -2.33
N HIS A 88 5.71 17.08 -2.32
CA HIS A 88 5.72 18.50 -1.94
C HIS A 88 5.29 18.76 -0.49
N GLY A 89 5.10 17.71 0.33
CA GLY A 89 4.63 17.86 1.71
C GLY A 89 3.20 18.40 1.79
N GLY A 90 2.36 18.00 0.82
CA GLY A 90 0.94 18.39 0.73
C GLY A 90 0.04 17.60 1.68
N VAL A 91 -1.15 17.22 1.20
CA VAL A 91 -2.22 16.68 2.05
C VAL A 91 -2.14 15.19 2.34
N ILE A 92 -1.22 14.45 1.72
CA ILE A 92 -1.03 13.01 1.92
C ILE A 92 0.36 12.76 2.51
N ASP A 93 0.44 11.96 3.57
CA ASP A 93 1.71 11.56 4.21
C ASP A 93 2.22 10.21 3.72
N VAL A 94 1.31 9.25 3.52
CA VAL A 94 1.64 7.88 3.12
C VAL A 94 0.69 7.44 2.00
N MET A 95 1.25 6.88 0.93
CA MET A 95 0.50 6.16 -0.10
C MET A 95 1.04 4.74 -0.27
N TRP A 96 0.31 3.90 -0.98
CA TRP A 96 0.74 2.55 -1.38
C TRP A 96 0.49 2.34 -2.87
N ASP A 97 1.47 1.78 -3.56
CA ASP A 97 1.36 1.48 -4.99
C ASP A 97 2.49 0.54 -5.45
N GLY A 98 2.37 0.01 -6.66
CA GLY A 98 3.47 -0.65 -7.36
C GLY A 98 4.64 0.31 -7.59
N THR A 99 5.86 -0.18 -7.41
CA THR A 99 7.04 0.65 -7.59
C THR A 99 7.42 0.87 -9.05
N ASN A 100 8.09 1.99 -9.34
CA ASN A 100 8.79 2.26 -10.59
C ASN A 100 9.96 3.23 -10.34
N ARG A 101 10.86 3.38 -11.31
CA ARG A 101 12.06 4.24 -11.18
C ARG A 101 11.73 5.69 -10.84
N GLN A 102 10.70 6.25 -11.48
CA GLN A 102 10.31 7.65 -11.23
C GLN A 102 9.81 7.83 -9.81
N ARG A 103 8.91 6.95 -9.34
CA ARG A 103 8.36 7.02 -7.98
C ARG A 103 9.44 6.88 -6.92
N GLU A 104 10.40 5.96 -7.11
CA GLU A 104 11.54 5.80 -6.20
C GLU A 104 12.54 6.95 -6.24
N ALA A 105 12.65 7.65 -7.36
CA ALA A 105 13.45 8.88 -7.44
C ALA A 105 12.81 10.04 -6.69
N GLU A 106 11.47 10.13 -6.71
CA GLU A 106 10.72 11.26 -6.16
C GLU A 106 10.31 11.05 -4.69
N LEU A 107 10.02 9.84 -4.28
CA LEU A 107 9.54 9.48 -2.93
C LEU A 107 10.51 8.53 -2.22
N LEU A 108 10.30 8.34 -0.94
CA LEU A 108 11.03 7.37 -0.12
C LEU A 108 10.21 6.07 -0.01
N PRO A 109 10.63 4.96 -0.67
CA PRO A 109 9.96 3.68 -0.55
C PRO A 109 10.31 2.98 0.76
N ILE A 110 9.35 2.35 1.41
CA ILE A 110 9.57 1.40 2.49
C ILE A 110 9.65 0.02 1.85
N ARG A 111 10.87 -0.52 1.71
CA ARG A 111 11.18 -1.70 0.87
C ARG A 111 10.78 -3.03 1.51
N ILE A 112 9.54 -3.13 1.96
CA ILE A 112 8.89 -4.36 2.39
C ILE A 112 7.69 -4.57 1.47
N SER A 113 7.65 -5.70 0.73
CA SER A 113 6.55 -5.98 -0.18
C SER A 113 5.26 -6.19 0.60
N LEU A 114 4.27 -5.31 0.38
CA LEU A 114 2.98 -5.36 1.08
C LEU A 114 2.11 -6.53 0.61
N LEU A 115 2.27 -6.95 -0.64
CA LEU A 115 1.49 -8.01 -1.28
C LEU A 115 2.28 -9.30 -1.47
N GLN A 116 3.47 -9.40 -0.86
CA GLN A 116 4.38 -10.54 -1.10
C GLN A 116 4.57 -10.75 -2.62
N GLU A 117 4.30 -11.96 -3.15
CA GLU A 117 4.41 -12.26 -4.59
C GLU A 117 3.09 -12.05 -5.38
N LEU A 118 1.97 -11.76 -4.71
CA LEU A 118 0.67 -11.63 -5.40
C LEU A 118 0.68 -10.57 -6.51
N ASN A 119 1.47 -9.50 -6.31
CA ASN A 119 1.57 -8.46 -7.32
C ASN A 119 2.53 -8.81 -8.48
N ASP A 120 3.24 -9.91 -8.40
CA ASP A 120 4.15 -10.35 -9.46
C ASP A 120 3.41 -11.17 -10.53
N TYR A 121 2.26 -11.74 -10.20
CA TYR A 121 1.45 -12.57 -11.10
C TYR A 121 0.20 -11.85 -11.60
N ARG A 122 -0.02 -11.90 -12.90
CA ARG A 122 -1.23 -11.36 -13.54
C ARG A 122 -1.95 -12.45 -14.28
N VAL A 123 -3.27 -12.56 -14.04
CA VAL A 123 -4.20 -13.29 -14.90
C VAL A 123 -4.77 -12.36 -15.96
N LEU A 124 -5.36 -12.92 -17.00
CA LEU A 124 -5.96 -12.15 -18.09
C LEU A 124 -7.48 -12.16 -17.95
N LEU A 125 -8.08 -11.00 -17.72
CA LEU A 125 -9.53 -10.83 -17.86
C LEU A 125 -9.85 -10.68 -19.34
N ILE A 126 -10.72 -11.51 -19.87
CA ILE A 126 -11.09 -11.60 -21.29
C ILE A 126 -12.60 -11.58 -21.47
N ARG A 127 -13.07 -11.36 -22.68
CA ARG A 127 -14.46 -11.69 -23.03
C ARG A 127 -14.61 -13.20 -23.06
N ARG A 128 -15.70 -13.73 -22.54
CA ARG A 128 -16.01 -15.18 -22.57
C ARG A 128 -16.07 -15.71 -24.00
N SER A 129 -16.55 -14.92 -24.95
CA SER A 129 -16.57 -15.26 -26.39
C SER A 129 -15.19 -15.51 -26.97
N ASP A 130 -14.13 -14.98 -26.39
CA ASP A 130 -12.76 -15.10 -26.89
C ASP A 130 -11.99 -16.28 -26.25
N ALA A 131 -12.60 -17.03 -25.35
CA ALA A 131 -11.95 -18.12 -24.61
C ALA A 131 -11.25 -19.14 -25.53
N ALA A 132 -11.89 -19.53 -26.65
CA ALA A 132 -11.30 -20.46 -27.62
C ALA A 132 -10.04 -19.88 -28.31
N ARG A 133 -10.01 -18.57 -28.54
CA ARG A 133 -8.84 -17.85 -29.11
C ARG A 133 -7.67 -17.87 -28.13
N PHE A 134 -7.92 -17.56 -26.87
CA PHE A 134 -6.89 -17.57 -25.82
C PHE A 134 -6.40 -19.00 -25.50
N ALA A 135 -7.24 -20.01 -25.58
CA ALA A 135 -6.86 -21.41 -25.36
C ALA A 135 -5.74 -21.89 -26.29
N ASN A 136 -5.55 -21.24 -27.45
CA ASN A 136 -4.52 -21.56 -28.44
C ASN A 136 -3.20 -20.81 -28.23
N ILE A 137 -3.11 -19.86 -27.30
CA ILE A 137 -1.89 -19.10 -27.04
C ILE A 137 -0.90 -19.94 -26.24
N ARG A 138 0.30 -20.14 -26.79
CA ARG A 138 1.36 -20.99 -26.22
C ARG A 138 2.61 -20.22 -25.79
N ASN A 139 2.83 -19.03 -26.32
CA ASN A 139 4.02 -18.21 -26.09
C ASN A 139 3.71 -16.72 -26.17
N LEU A 140 4.70 -15.90 -25.79
CA LEU A 140 4.57 -14.46 -25.76
C LEU A 140 4.40 -13.83 -27.15
N GLU A 141 4.98 -14.42 -28.19
CA GLU A 141 4.84 -13.94 -29.58
C GLU A 141 3.39 -13.96 -30.03
N GLN A 142 2.68 -15.04 -29.72
CA GLN A 142 1.25 -15.14 -30.03
C GLN A 142 0.42 -14.14 -29.21
N LEU A 143 0.79 -13.88 -27.96
CA LEU A 143 0.11 -12.89 -27.14
C LEU A 143 0.34 -11.45 -27.64
N ARG A 144 1.51 -11.16 -28.25
CA ARG A 144 1.82 -9.87 -28.91
C ARG A 144 0.90 -9.53 -30.09
N MET A 145 0.21 -10.51 -30.65
CA MET A 145 -0.79 -10.28 -31.70
C MET A 145 -2.12 -9.74 -31.13
N LEU A 146 -2.25 -9.70 -29.80
CA LEU A 146 -3.43 -9.25 -29.09
C LEU A 146 -3.14 -7.94 -28.34
N LYS A 147 -4.18 -7.12 -28.17
CA LYS A 147 -4.08 -5.83 -27.48
C LYS A 147 -4.43 -5.99 -26.01
N ALA A 148 -3.56 -5.54 -25.14
CA ALA A 148 -3.83 -5.40 -23.72
C ALA A 148 -4.57 -4.09 -23.42
N GLY A 149 -5.49 -4.09 -22.44
CA GLY A 149 -6.05 -2.89 -21.84
C GLY A 149 -5.36 -2.59 -20.51
N ALA A 150 -5.00 -1.34 -20.23
CA ALA A 150 -4.39 -0.94 -18.96
C ALA A 150 -4.66 0.53 -18.65
N GLY A 151 -4.48 0.92 -17.36
CA GLY A 151 -4.51 2.33 -16.97
C GLY A 151 -3.26 3.07 -17.48
N VAL A 152 -3.42 4.29 -17.96
CA VAL A 152 -2.32 5.06 -18.59
C VAL A 152 -1.12 5.26 -17.66
N ASN A 153 -1.37 5.37 -16.34
CA ASN A 153 -0.35 5.63 -15.32
C ASN A 153 0.00 4.40 -14.48
N TRP A 154 -0.42 3.20 -14.91
CA TRP A 154 -0.07 1.99 -14.17
C TRP A 154 1.37 1.58 -14.48
N PRO A 155 2.17 1.22 -13.47
CA PRO A 155 3.52 0.68 -13.69
C PRO A 155 3.53 -0.53 -14.63
N SER A 156 2.48 -1.36 -14.58
CA SER A 156 2.29 -2.50 -15.47
C SER A 156 2.19 -2.11 -16.95
N THR A 157 1.71 -0.92 -17.27
CA THR A 157 1.60 -0.43 -18.67
C THR A 157 2.97 -0.32 -19.32
N ASP A 158 3.96 0.19 -18.58
CA ASP A 158 5.33 0.32 -19.07
C ASP A 158 5.99 -1.06 -19.24
N VAL A 159 5.71 -1.98 -18.31
CA VAL A 159 6.19 -3.38 -18.43
C VAL A 159 5.63 -4.03 -19.69
N LEU A 160 4.32 -3.92 -19.96
CA LEU A 160 3.71 -4.51 -21.16
C LEU A 160 4.33 -3.94 -22.43
N ARG A 161 4.48 -2.62 -22.54
CA ARG A 161 5.10 -1.95 -23.67
C ARG A 161 6.55 -2.36 -23.90
N ALA A 162 7.34 -2.41 -22.82
CA ALA A 162 8.76 -2.81 -22.88
C ALA A 162 8.96 -4.25 -23.37
N ASN A 163 7.92 -5.09 -23.27
CA ASN A 163 7.92 -6.46 -23.77
C ASN A 163 7.24 -6.62 -25.15
N GLY A 164 6.93 -5.50 -25.82
CA GLY A 164 6.35 -5.51 -27.16
C GLY A 164 4.88 -5.91 -27.20
N LEU A 165 4.17 -5.88 -26.07
CA LEU A 165 2.74 -6.13 -26.02
C LEU A 165 2.00 -4.82 -26.41
N PRO A 166 1.11 -4.83 -27.42
CA PRO A 166 0.31 -3.66 -27.77
C PRO A 166 -0.63 -3.28 -26.63
N VAL A 167 -0.64 -2.01 -26.20
CA VAL A 167 -1.45 -1.55 -25.08
C VAL A 167 -2.38 -0.42 -25.50
N VAL A 168 -3.67 -0.60 -25.25
CA VAL A 168 -4.70 0.43 -25.28
C VAL A 168 -4.90 0.94 -23.84
N THR A 169 -4.79 2.24 -23.64
CA THR A 169 -4.87 2.80 -22.29
C THR A 169 -6.16 3.58 -22.04
N SER A 170 -6.55 3.64 -20.77
CA SER A 170 -7.63 4.50 -20.25
C SER A 170 -7.11 5.34 -19.08
N ILE A 171 -7.65 6.56 -18.91
CA ILE A 171 -7.37 7.42 -17.75
C ILE A 171 -8.14 6.96 -16.51
N GLY A 172 -9.36 6.39 -16.68
CA GLY A 172 -10.20 5.86 -15.60
C GLY A 172 -10.24 4.34 -15.65
N TYR A 173 -10.09 3.73 -14.47
CA TYR A 173 -10.15 2.28 -14.31
C TYR A 173 -11.50 1.71 -14.74
N GLU A 174 -12.59 2.37 -14.38
CA GLU A 174 -13.96 1.98 -14.68
C GLU A 174 -14.27 1.91 -16.17
N TYR A 175 -13.57 2.69 -17.00
CA TYR A 175 -13.75 2.70 -18.46
C TYR A 175 -13.11 1.48 -19.15
N LEU A 176 -12.19 0.79 -18.47
CA LEU A 176 -11.56 -0.40 -19.07
C LEU A 176 -12.56 -1.54 -19.31
N PHE A 177 -13.54 -1.74 -18.43
CA PHE A 177 -14.52 -2.81 -18.58
C PHE A 177 -15.45 -2.61 -19.80
N PRO A 178 -16.09 -1.47 -20.00
CA PRO A 178 -16.86 -1.25 -21.23
C PRO A 178 -15.98 -1.27 -22.48
N MET A 179 -14.71 -0.84 -22.41
CA MET A 179 -13.78 -0.94 -23.55
C MET A 179 -13.45 -2.39 -23.88
N LEU A 180 -13.23 -3.27 -22.88
CA LEU A 180 -13.06 -4.71 -23.09
C LEU A 180 -14.31 -5.33 -23.71
N ARG A 181 -15.49 -5.00 -23.20
CA ARG A 181 -16.77 -5.52 -23.67
C ARG A 181 -17.01 -5.24 -25.15
N VAL A 182 -16.68 -4.02 -25.62
CA VAL A 182 -16.86 -3.64 -27.05
C VAL A 182 -15.64 -3.96 -27.92
N GLY A 183 -14.64 -4.68 -27.40
CA GLY A 183 -13.52 -5.17 -28.19
C GLY A 183 -12.45 -4.12 -28.58
N ARG A 184 -12.35 -3.00 -27.85
CA ARG A 184 -11.27 -2.02 -28.08
C ARG A 184 -9.89 -2.60 -27.82
N PHE A 185 -9.82 -3.60 -26.93
CA PHE A 185 -8.66 -4.46 -26.69
C PHE A 185 -9.13 -5.90 -26.39
N ASP A 186 -8.21 -6.84 -26.34
CA ASP A 186 -8.54 -8.27 -26.28
C ASP A 186 -8.53 -8.82 -24.85
N TYR A 187 -7.65 -8.30 -23.97
CA TYR A 187 -7.51 -8.75 -22.59
C TYR A 187 -7.05 -7.62 -21.68
N MET A 188 -7.34 -7.76 -20.39
CA MET A 188 -6.86 -6.86 -19.34
C MET A 188 -6.07 -7.68 -18.31
N PRO A 189 -4.74 -7.46 -18.19
CA PRO A 189 -3.95 -8.09 -17.14
C PRO A 189 -4.35 -7.55 -15.77
N ARG A 190 -4.71 -8.45 -14.83
CA ARG A 190 -5.08 -8.09 -13.47
C ARG A 190 -4.28 -8.91 -12.45
N GLY A 191 -3.95 -8.31 -11.31
CA GLY A 191 -3.33 -9.04 -10.21
C GLY A 191 -4.18 -10.22 -9.77
N VAL A 192 -3.54 -11.31 -9.42
CA VAL A 192 -4.25 -12.49 -8.90
C VAL A 192 -5.06 -12.20 -7.64
N HIS A 193 -4.78 -11.11 -6.94
CA HIS A 193 -5.51 -10.64 -5.77
C HIS A 193 -6.72 -9.74 -6.11
N GLU A 194 -6.90 -9.35 -7.37
CA GLU A 194 -7.93 -8.42 -7.83
C GLU A 194 -8.97 -9.08 -8.73
N ALA A 195 -8.50 -9.91 -9.67
CA ALA A 195 -9.23 -10.33 -10.85
C ALA A 195 -10.59 -11.00 -10.56
N TRP A 196 -10.68 -11.85 -9.54
CA TRP A 196 -11.92 -12.57 -9.25
C TRP A 196 -12.99 -11.68 -8.61
N SER A 197 -12.59 -10.74 -7.76
CA SER A 197 -13.54 -9.77 -7.21
C SER A 197 -14.06 -8.83 -8.30
N GLU A 198 -13.21 -8.48 -9.27
CA GLU A 198 -13.62 -7.71 -10.44
C GLU A 198 -14.57 -8.49 -11.34
N LEU A 199 -14.25 -9.75 -11.63
CA LEU A 199 -15.13 -10.63 -12.39
C LEU A 199 -16.52 -10.75 -11.73
N GLN A 200 -16.57 -10.87 -10.40
CA GLN A 200 -17.83 -10.94 -9.66
C GLN A 200 -18.64 -9.63 -9.77
N GLN A 201 -18.00 -8.47 -9.69
CA GLN A 201 -18.67 -7.17 -9.87
C GLN A 201 -19.22 -6.99 -11.29
N HIS A 202 -18.60 -7.65 -12.26
CA HIS A 202 -18.94 -7.63 -13.68
C HIS A 202 -19.57 -8.93 -14.17
N ALA A 203 -20.26 -9.66 -13.31
CA ALA A 203 -20.81 -11.01 -13.60
C ALA A 203 -21.70 -11.06 -14.84
N ASN A 204 -22.41 -9.95 -15.14
CA ASN A 204 -23.33 -9.84 -16.28
C ASN A 204 -22.67 -9.25 -17.56
N ASP A 205 -21.40 -8.88 -17.51
CA ASP A 205 -20.72 -8.23 -18.64
C ASP A 205 -20.10 -9.21 -19.64
N GLY A 206 -20.25 -10.51 -19.41
CA GLY A 206 -19.76 -11.57 -20.30
C GLY A 206 -18.25 -11.75 -20.27
N PHE A 207 -17.61 -11.41 -19.15
CA PHE A 207 -16.17 -11.63 -18.95
C PHE A 207 -15.88 -12.99 -18.33
N ASP A 208 -14.60 -13.39 -18.45
CA ASP A 208 -14.04 -14.57 -17.81
C ASP A 208 -12.54 -14.34 -17.53
N ILE A 209 -11.95 -15.17 -16.67
CA ILE A 209 -10.50 -15.18 -16.44
C ILE A 209 -9.91 -16.31 -17.28
N GLU A 210 -8.98 -15.97 -18.16
CA GLU A 210 -8.25 -16.92 -18.98
C GLU A 210 -7.56 -17.95 -18.07
N PRO A 211 -7.78 -19.28 -18.27
CA PRO A 211 -7.38 -20.28 -17.27
C PRO A 211 -5.93 -20.77 -17.39
N ASN A 212 -5.22 -20.48 -18.48
CA ASN A 212 -3.96 -21.16 -18.84
C ASN A 212 -2.72 -20.27 -18.80
N ILE A 213 -2.84 -18.93 -18.59
CA ILE A 213 -1.75 -17.99 -18.74
C ILE A 213 -1.59 -17.17 -17.46
N PHE A 214 -0.32 -17.05 -17.01
CA PHE A 214 0.15 -15.97 -16.17
C PHE A 214 1.12 -15.07 -16.94
N LEU A 215 1.02 -13.76 -16.73
CA LEU A 215 2.15 -12.87 -16.96
C LEU A 215 2.86 -12.72 -15.61
N HIS A 216 4.17 -12.86 -15.62
CA HIS A 216 4.98 -12.73 -14.41
C HIS A 216 6.04 -11.64 -14.60
N TYR A 217 6.09 -10.69 -13.67
CA TYR A 217 7.08 -9.62 -13.58
C TYR A 217 7.08 -9.00 -12.20
N ARG A 218 8.25 -8.68 -11.65
CA ARG A 218 8.39 -8.16 -10.30
C ARG A 218 8.17 -6.65 -10.25
N VAL A 219 7.01 -6.23 -9.77
CA VAL A 219 6.69 -4.85 -9.41
C VAL A 219 6.19 -4.85 -7.97
N PRO A 220 7.10 -4.85 -6.98
CA PRO A 220 6.71 -4.87 -5.58
C PRO A 220 5.80 -3.70 -5.23
N TYR A 221 4.86 -3.94 -4.31
CA TYR A 221 3.96 -2.94 -3.78
C TYR A 221 4.52 -2.42 -2.46
N TYR A 222 4.75 -1.10 -2.35
CA TYR A 222 5.35 -0.49 -1.18
C TYR A 222 4.48 0.61 -0.60
N PHE A 223 4.69 0.91 0.69
CA PHE A 223 4.38 2.23 1.21
C PHE A 223 5.44 3.23 0.76
N PHE A 224 4.98 4.43 0.44
CA PHE A 224 5.83 5.56 0.06
C PHE A 224 5.49 6.76 0.95
N VAL A 225 6.53 7.47 1.38
CA VAL A 225 6.43 8.71 2.13
C VAL A 225 7.31 9.79 1.49
N SER A 226 7.21 11.03 1.97
CA SER A 226 8.09 12.10 1.51
C SER A 226 9.55 11.83 1.89
N ARG A 227 10.47 12.19 1.02
CA ARG A 227 11.92 12.17 1.31
C ARG A 227 12.31 13.09 2.46
N THR A 228 11.46 14.07 2.79
CA THR A 228 11.65 14.97 3.93
C THR A 228 11.15 14.39 5.25
N ARG A 229 10.57 13.17 5.24
CA ARG A 229 10.05 12.48 6.43
C ARG A 229 10.67 11.09 6.63
N PRO A 230 12.01 10.99 6.73
CA PRO A 230 12.69 9.71 6.88
C PRO A 230 12.36 9.03 8.22
N GLU A 231 12.01 9.79 9.27
CA GLU A 231 11.57 9.29 10.57
C GLU A 231 10.25 8.52 10.49
N LEU A 232 9.30 9.00 9.67
CA LEU A 232 8.04 8.29 9.43
C LEU A 232 8.29 6.98 8.67
N ALA A 233 9.14 7.02 7.63
CA ALA A 233 9.55 5.83 6.90
C ALA A 233 10.17 4.79 7.83
N ALA A 234 11.13 5.20 8.67
CA ALA A 234 11.82 4.32 9.60
C ALA A 234 10.86 3.73 10.65
N ARG A 235 9.90 4.52 11.16
CA ARG A 235 8.87 4.03 12.07
C ARG A 235 8.02 2.95 11.43
N ILE A 236 7.47 3.19 10.24
CA ILE A 236 6.65 2.22 9.51
C ILE A 236 7.46 0.96 9.20
N GLU A 237 8.71 1.10 8.74
CA GLU A 237 9.57 -0.03 8.42
C GLU A 237 9.84 -0.91 9.63
N ARG A 238 10.16 -0.32 10.79
CA ARG A 238 10.34 -1.07 12.06
C ARG A 238 9.08 -1.83 12.43
N GLY A 239 7.93 -1.15 12.35
CA GLY A 239 6.64 -1.77 12.68
C GLY A 239 6.31 -2.95 11.76
N LEU A 240 6.51 -2.82 10.45
CA LEU A 240 6.32 -3.92 9.50
C LEU A 240 7.26 -5.09 9.80
N LYS A 241 8.55 -4.83 10.11
CA LYS A 241 9.51 -5.87 10.51
C LYS A 241 9.10 -6.59 11.80
N LEU A 242 8.59 -5.86 12.79
CA LEU A 242 8.06 -6.45 14.02
C LEU A 242 6.83 -7.32 13.73
N ALA A 243 5.91 -6.84 12.87
CA ALA A 243 4.74 -7.60 12.46
C ALA A 243 5.09 -8.87 11.66
N GLN A 244 6.15 -8.83 10.83
CA GLN A 244 6.68 -10.01 10.16
C GLN A 244 7.27 -11.00 11.16
N LYS A 245 8.02 -10.51 12.15
CA LYS A 245 8.69 -11.33 13.15
C LYS A 245 7.70 -12.09 14.06
N ASP A 246 6.60 -11.47 14.44
CA ASP A 246 5.60 -12.09 15.33
C ASP A 246 4.44 -12.76 14.57
N GLY A 247 4.46 -12.78 13.25
CA GLY A 247 3.48 -13.43 12.38
C GLY A 247 2.18 -12.63 12.18
N SER A 248 2.03 -11.44 12.78
CA SER A 248 0.80 -10.64 12.64
C SER A 248 0.64 -10.04 11.25
N PHE A 249 1.76 -9.81 10.50
CA PHE A 249 1.72 -9.45 9.09
C PHE A 249 1.05 -10.55 8.26
N ASP A 250 1.52 -11.80 8.42
CA ASP A 250 0.98 -12.94 7.68
C ASP A 250 -0.45 -13.27 8.09
N ALA A 251 -0.78 -13.11 9.37
CA ALA A 251 -2.15 -13.29 9.87
C ALA A 251 -3.11 -12.29 9.20
N LEU A 252 -2.72 -10.99 9.10
CA LEU A 252 -3.51 -9.98 8.42
C LEU A 252 -3.63 -10.24 6.91
N PHE A 253 -2.53 -10.62 6.27
CA PHE A 253 -2.48 -10.98 4.85
C PHE A 253 -3.42 -12.16 4.55
N ASN A 254 -3.30 -13.24 5.33
CA ASN A 254 -4.11 -14.45 5.17
C ASN A 254 -5.58 -14.28 5.59
N ALA A 255 -5.94 -13.20 6.26
CA ALA A 255 -7.34 -12.88 6.55
C ALA A 255 -8.11 -12.34 5.34
N ILE A 256 -7.43 -12.03 4.21
CA ILE A 256 -8.06 -11.50 3.00
C ILE A 256 -8.37 -12.64 2.02
N PRO A 257 -9.65 -13.01 1.78
CA PRO A 257 -10.01 -14.13 0.92
C PRO A 257 -9.47 -14.03 -0.50
N ALA A 258 -9.43 -12.81 -1.07
CA ALA A 258 -8.86 -12.58 -2.40
C ALA A 258 -7.35 -12.90 -2.46
N PHE A 259 -6.61 -12.67 -1.37
CA PHE A 259 -5.17 -13.00 -1.28
C PHE A 259 -4.97 -14.51 -1.15
N GLN A 260 -5.76 -15.17 -0.31
CA GLN A 260 -5.72 -16.64 -0.19
C GLN A 260 -6.00 -17.32 -1.54
N ARG A 261 -7.01 -16.82 -2.27
CA ARG A 261 -7.30 -17.32 -3.61
C ARG A 261 -6.14 -17.09 -4.57
N GLY A 262 -5.56 -15.90 -4.59
CA GLY A 262 -4.41 -15.59 -5.43
C GLY A 262 -3.21 -16.50 -5.15
N MET A 263 -2.87 -16.72 -3.88
CA MET A 263 -1.80 -17.64 -3.48
C MET A 263 -2.10 -19.08 -3.90
N ALA A 264 -3.35 -19.55 -3.76
CA ALA A 264 -3.75 -20.86 -4.20
C ALA A 264 -3.63 -21.04 -5.74
N GLU A 265 -3.98 -20.02 -6.52
CA GLU A 265 -3.82 -20.01 -7.98
C GLU A 265 -2.34 -20.10 -8.40
N ILE A 266 -1.45 -19.38 -7.71
CA ILE A 266 0.01 -19.44 -7.94
C ILE A 266 0.53 -20.84 -7.57
N ALA A 267 0.19 -21.33 -6.37
CA ALA A 267 0.65 -22.62 -5.86
C ALA A 267 0.17 -23.80 -6.70
N ALA A 268 -0.98 -23.70 -7.37
CA ALA A 268 -1.52 -24.75 -8.23
C ALA A 268 -0.64 -25.07 -9.43
N LYS A 269 0.20 -24.15 -9.90
CA LYS A 269 1.13 -24.29 -11.06
C LYS A 269 0.45 -24.81 -12.34
N LYS A 270 -0.84 -24.51 -12.50
CA LYS A 270 -1.64 -24.97 -13.65
C LYS A 270 -1.49 -24.07 -14.88
N ARG A 271 -1.08 -22.82 -14.65
CA ARG A 271 -0.97 -21.81 -15.70
C ARG A 271 0.44 -21.77 -16.27
N ARG A 272 0.54 -21.51 -17.56
CA ARG A 272 1.78 -21.25 -18.28
C ARG A 272 2.25 -19.85 -17.91
N VAL A 273 3.51 -19.72 -17.48
CA VAL A 273 4.08 -18.44 -17.05
C VAL A 273 4.82 -17.79 -18.24
N PHE A 274 4.43 -16.57 -18.59
CA PHE A 274 5.15 -15.72 -19.54
C PHE A 274 5.91 -14.66 -18.75
N GLU A 275 7.24 -14.82 -18.71
CA GLU A 275 8.14 -13.89 -18.02
C GLU A 275 8.26 -12.59 -18.81
N LEU A 276 8.06 -11.46 -18.15
CA LEU A 276 8.22 -10.12 -18.70
C LEU A 276 9.36 -9.38 -18.01
N LYS A 277 10.13 -8.62 -18.79
CA LYS A 277 11.20 -7.77 -18.27
C LYS A 277 10.60 -6.47 -17.75
N VAL A 278 11.02 -6.05 -16.58
CA VAL A 278 10.70 -4.73 -16.02
C VAL A 278 11.71 -3.72 -16.58
N PRO A 279 11.28 -2.57 -17.15
CA PRO A 279 12.13 -1.55 -17.77
C PRO A 279 12.97 -0.74 -16.77
#